data_08e8067d414b49c67b200b67262b369d
#
_entry.id   08e8067d414b49c67b200b67262b369d
#
_cell.length_a   1.000
_cell.length_b   1.000
_cell.length_c   1.000
_cell.angle_alpha   90.00
_cell.angle_beta   90.00
_cell.angle_gamma   90.00
#
_symmetry.space_group_name_H-M   'P 1'
#
loop_
_entity.id
_entity.type
_entity.pdbx_description
1 polymer ?
#
loop_
_entity_poly.entity_id
_entity_poly.type
_entity_poly.pdbx_seq_one_letter_code
_entity_poly.pdbx_strand_id
1 'polypeptide(L)'
;MSIMLAICLSKMFSQDKEERMNEIISTTKNRGTNHFVARVIAGIIISSFYYLLALVPFSIIIFSIYGLAGWDVNVQLGIAPLFPNLLTYGQLLSRAILMGLLASVLMGLLIMFFSKVFLSSSVSVICSIILCFIPNIMISLLNISSSSILRYCFPITIVDVSSVLNFDMTKLLFTLLLFFFLTFILIYDKKRLIH
;
A
#
# COMPACT_ATOMS: atom_id res chain seq x y z
N MET A 1 -6.68 -0.22 -9.05
CA MET A 1 -5.96 -1.13 -8.16
C MET A 1 -6.39 -1.00 -6.71
N SER A 2 -6.28 0.17 -6.07
CA SER A 2 -6.62 0.37 -4.64
C SER A 2 -8.05 -0.04 -4.27
N ILE A 3 -9.02 0.22 -5.13
CA ILE A 3 -10.43 -0.17 -4.92
C ILE A 3 -10.60 -1.69 -4.93
N MET A 4 -9.93 -2.40 -5.85
CA MET A 4 -9.95 -3.87 -5.89
C MET A 4 -9.37 -4.47 -4.61
N LEU A 5 -8.23 -3.92 -4.13
CA LEU A 5 -7.65 -4.32 -2.85
C LEU A 5 -8.61 -4.06 -1.68
N ALA A 6 -9.29 -2.90 -1.68
CA ALA A 6 -10.27 -2.57 -0.65
C ALA A 6 -11.40 -3.60 -0.59
N ILE A 7 -11.94 -4.00 -1.73
CA ILE A 7 -13.02 -4.99 -1.80
C ILE A 7 -12.55 -6.38 -1.35
N CYS A 8 -11.37 -6.82 -1.80
CA CYS A 8 -10.87 -8.16 -1.48
C CYS A 8 -10.43 -8.29 -0.01
N LEU A 9 -9.66 -7.33 0.50
CA LEU A 9 -9.06 -7.44 1.84
C LEU A 9 -9.97 -6.96 2.96
N SER A 10 -10.94 -6.09 2.68
CA SER A 10 -11.84 -5.56 3.71
C SER A 10 -12.71 -6.63 4.38
N LYS A 11 -13.03 -7.72 3.67
CA LYS A 11 -13.80 -8.84 4.21
C LYS A 11 -12.99 -9.81 5.06
N MET A 12 -11.66 -9.73 5.00
CA MET A 12 -10.77 -10.77 5.53
C MET A 12 -10.90 -11.00 7.05
N PHE A 13 -11.20 -9.95 7.82
CA PHE A 13 -11.41 -10.03 9.27
C PHE A 13 -12.85 -9.71 9.69
N SER A 14 -13.53 -8.83 8.95
CA SER A 14 -14.89 -8.41 9.31
C SER A 14 -15.90 -9.51 9.06
N GLN A 15 -15.71 -10.36 8.06
CA GLN A 15 -16.63 -11.46 7.76
C GLN A 15 -16.70 -12.48 8.91
N ASP A 16 -15.56 -12.82 9.52
CA ASP A 16 -15.55 -13.76 10.66
C ASP A 16 -16.30 -13.22 11.89
N LYS A 17 -16.31 -11.89 12.05
CA LYS A 17 -17.07 -11.25 13.13
C LYS A 17 -18.56 -11.25 12.82
N GLU A 18 -18.93 -10.98 11.57
CA GLU A 18 -20.29 -10.93 11.10
C GLU A 18 -20.95 -12.33 11.19
N GLU A 19 -20.20 -13.38 10.82
CA GLU A 19 -20.66 -14.78 10.87
C GLU A 19 -20.49 -15.45 12.25
N ARG A 20 -20.04 -14.72 13.29
CA ARG A 20 -19.74 -15.24 14.64
C ARG A 20 -18.76 -16.42 14.67
N MET A 21 -17.99 -16.61 13.60
CA MET A 21 -16.98 -17.67 13.51
C MET A 21 -15.86 -17.52 14.56
N ASN A 22 -15.68 -16.34 15.12
CA ASN A 22 -14.70 -16.09 16.18
C ASN A 22 -14.91 -16.98 17.42
N GLU A 23 -16.17 -17.33 17.75
CA GLU A 23 -16.48 -18.23 18.87
C GLU A 23 -15.99 -19.65 18.58
N ILE A 24 -16.23 -20.14 17.35
CA ILE A 24 -15.80 -21.48 16.91
C ILE A 24 -14.26 -21.56 16.81
N ILE A 25 -13.63 -20.54 16.23
CA ILE A 25 -12.16 -20.46 16.12
C ILE A 25 -11.53 -20.39 17.52
N SER A 26 -12.23 -19.81 18.50
CA SER A 26 -11.73 -19.68 19.87
C SER A 26 -11.64 -21.01 20.60
N THR A 27 -12.38 -22.01 20.22
CA THR A 27 -12.38 -23.36 20.87
C THR A 27 -11.33 -24.31 20.30
N THR A 28 -10.69 -23.96 19.17
CA THR A 28 -9.67 -24.82 18.56
C THR A 28 -8.32 -24.70 19.27
N LYS A 29 -7.59 -25.84 19.38
CA LYS A 29 -6.31 -25.97 20.10
C LYS A 29 -5.17 -25.05 19.57
N ASN A 30 -5.20 -24.69 18.29
CA ASN A 30 -4.24 -23.76 17.65
C ASN A 30 -4.72 -22.31 17.64
N ARG A 31 -5.38 -21.91 18.69
CA ARG A 31 -6.01 -20.62 18.89
C ARG A 31 -5.06 -19.46 18.64
N GLY A 32 -5.29 -18.82 17.58
CA GLY A 32 -5.20 -17.38 17.61
C GLY A 32 -3.98 -16.77 16.95
N THR A 33 -2.77 -16.98 17.39
CA THR A 33 -1.62 -16.23 16.87
C THR A 33 -1.22 -16.69 15.47
N ASN A 34 -1.12 -17.99 15.26
CA ASN A 34 -0.67 -18.54 13.98
C ASN A 34 -1.69 -18.28 12.86
N HIS A 35 -2.98 -18.43 13.13
CA HIS A 35 -4.03 -18.15 12.15
C HIS A 35 -4.09 -16.67 11.77
N PHE A 36 -3.89 -15.78 12.74
CA PHE A 36 -3.88 -14.34 12.49
C PHE A 36 -2.66 -13.91 11.68
N VAL A 37 -1.47 -14.40 12.06
CA VAL A 37 -0.23 -14.12 11.31
C VAL A 37 -0.34 -14.65 9.89
N ALA A 38 -0.89 -15.85 9.70
CA ALA A 38 -1.11 -16.43 8.38
C ALA A 38 -2.01 -15.52 7.49
N ARG A 39 -3.07 -14.93 8.07
CA ARG A 39 -3.92 -13.98 7.35
C ARG A 39 -3.20 -12.69 6.97
N VAL A 40 -2.39 -12.14 7.87
CA VAL A 40 -1.60 -10.94 7.56
C VAL A 40 -0.62 -11.22 6.43
N ILE A 41 0.07 -12.37 6.48
CA ILE A 41 0.99 -12.80 5.41
C ILE A 41 0.22 -13.00 4.10
N ALA A 42 -0.92 -13.67 4.12
CA ALA A 42 -1.77 -13.83 2.94
C ALA A 42 -2.21 -12.49 2.35
N GLY A 43 -2.57 -11.51 3.19
CA GLY A 43 -2.93 -10.17 2.74
C GLY A 43 -1.76 -9.43 2.08
N ILE A 44 -0.53 -9.58 2.60
CA ILE A 44 0.69 -9.03 1.99
C ILE A 44 0.94 -9.67 0.62
N ILE A 45 0.82 -10.98 0.52
CA ILE A 45 1.00 -11.71 -0.74
C ILE A 45 -0.05 -11.29 -1.76
N ILE A 46 -1.32 -11.21 -1.36
CA ILE A 46 -2.42 -10.78 -2.22
C ILE A 46 -2.19 -9.36 -2.73
N SER A 47 -1.81 -8.41 -1.85
CA SER A 47 -1.57 -7.02 -2.26
C SER A 47 -0.40 -6.90 -3.24
N SER A 48 0.68 -7.65 -3.02
CA SER A 48 1.83 -7.71 -3.92
C SER A 48 1.45 -8.33 -5.28
N PHE A 49 0.65 -9.40 -5.26
CA PHE A 49 0.18 -10.06 -6.47
C PHE A 49 -0.71 -9.15 -7.32
N TYR A 50 -1.65 -8.43 -6.72
CA TYR A 50 -2.49 -7.47 -7.44
C TYR A 50 -1.68 -6.33 -8.05
N TYR A 51 -0.63 -5.89 -7.36
CA TYR A 51 0.27 -4.87 -7.91
C TYR A 51 0.99 -5.39 -9.16
N LEU A 52 1.58 -6.58 -9.08
CA LEU A 52 2.27 -7.21 -10.22
C LEU A 52 1.31 -7.46 -11.39
N LEU A 53 0.10 -7.92 -11.10
CA LEU A 53 -0.92 -8.16 -12.12
C LEU A 53 -1.33 -6.87 -12.85
N ALA A 54 -1.33 -5.74 -12.17
CA ALA A 54 -1.58 -4.44 -12.80
C ALA A 54 -0.35 -3.90 -13.55
N LEU A 55 0.85 -4.13 -13.02
CA LEU A 55 2.10 -3.62 -13.59
C LEU A 55 2.49 -4.32 -14.89
N VAL A 56 2.28 -5.65 -14.98
CA VAL A 56 2.68 -6.44 -16.15
C VAL A 56 2.01 -5.95 -17.44
N PRO A 57 0.67 -5.86 -17.56
CA PRO A 57 0.04 -5.40 -18.80
C PRO A 57 0.39 -3.94 -19.11
N PHE A 58 0.53 -3.09 -18.09
CA PHE A 58 0.93 -1.70 -18.28
C PHE A 58 2.36 -1.60 -18.86
N SER A 59 3.30 -2.36 -18.33
CA SER A 59 4.68 -2.39 -18.86
C SER A 59 4.74 -2.96 -20.28
N ILE A 60 3.98 -4.00 -20.60
CA ILE A 60 3.91 -4.55 -21.96
C ILE A 60 3.42 -3.49 -22.95
N ILE A 61 2.37 -2.76 -22.62
CA ILE A 61 1.84 -1.69 -23.48
C ILE A 61 2.89 -0.59 -23.70
N ILE A 62 3.53 -0.11 -22.63
CA ILE A 62 4.56 0.94 -22.74
C ILE A 62 5.72 0.46 -23.62
N PHE A 63 6.24 -0.74 -23.36
CA PHE A 63 7.38 -1.26 -24.13
C PHE A 63 7.03 -1.55 -25.58
N SER A 64 5.79 -1.93 -25.90
CA SER A 64 5.36 -2.12 -27.28
C SER A 64 5.26 -0.81 -28.07
N ILE A 65 4.91 0.30 -27.41
CA ILE A 65 4.74 1.60 -28.08
C ILE A 65 6.07 2.35 -28.18
N TYR A 66 6.83 2.41 -27.09
CA TYR A 66 8.04 3.24 -26.98
C TYR A 66 9.34 2.47 -27.18
N GLY A 67 9.30 1.13 -27.16
CA GLY A 67 10.49 0.28 -27.20
C GLY A 67 11.34 0.40 -25.94
N LEU A 68 12.54 -0.14 -26.01
CA LEU A 68 13.57 -0.06 -24.95
C LEU A 68 14.60 1.04 -25.21
N ALA A 69 14.48 1.78 -26.30
CA ALA A 69 15.38 2.87 -26.65
C ALA A 69 15.18 4.06 -25.69
N GLY A 70 16.26 4.55 -25.11
CA GLY A 70 16.21 5.74 -24.23
C GLY A 70 16.26 5.47 -22.73
N TRP A 71 16.55 4.24 -22.29
CA TRP A 71 16.70 3.91 -20.87
C TRP A 71 17.78 4.73 -20.15
N ASP A 72 18.86 5.06 -20.88
CA ASP A 72 20.00 5.82 -20.35
C ASP A 72 19.83 7.34 -20.52
N VAL A 73 18.72 7.78 -21.11
CA VAL A 73 18.44 9.21 -21.30
C VAL A 73 18.06 9.84 -19.94
N ASN A 74 18.60 11.03 -19.68
CA ASN A 74 18.29 11.78 -18.47
C ASN A 74 16.86 12.29 -18.46
N VAL A 75 16.15 12.10 -17.35
CA VAL A 75 14.76 12.53 -17.13
C VAL A 75 14.59 14.04 -17.27
N GLN A 76 15.66 14.82 -17.02
CA GLN A 76 15.66 16.27 -17.17
C GLN A 76 15.34 16.74 -18.59
N LEU A 77 15.68 15.94 -19.62
CA LEU A 77 15.43 16.29 -21.02
C LEU A 77 13.95 16.24 -21.42
N GLY A 78 13.12 15.58 -20.64
CA GLY A 78 11.69 15.40 -21.01
C GLY A 78 10.69 15.84 -19.94
N ILE A 79 10.74 15.23 -18.76
CA ILE A 79 9.66 15.35 -17.78
C ILE A 79 9.93 16.43 -16.73
N ALA A 80 11.17 16.63 -16.35
CA ALA A 80 11.53 17.47 -15.20
C ALA A 80 12.79 18.31 -15.42
N PRO A 81 12.76 19.33 -16.28
CA PRO A 81 13.92 20.14 -16.63
C PRO A 81 14.52 20.90 -15.43
N LEU A 82 13.75 21.14 -14.38
CA LEU A 82 14.18 21.87 -13.18
C LEU A 82 14.68 20.95 -12.03
N PHE A 83 14.79 19.64 -12.29
CA PHE A 83 15.16 18.70 -11.24
C PHE A 83 16.68 18.63 -11.07
N PRO A 84 17.21 18.78 -9.82
CA PRO A 84 18.66 18.84 -9.59
C PRO A 84 19.38 17.48 -9.77
N ASN A 85 18.65 16.37 -9.75
CA ASN A 85 19.25 15.04 -9.79
C ASN A 85 19.31 14.49 -11.21
N LEU A 86 20.51 14.09 -11.64
CA LEU A 86 20.76 13.41 -12.91
C LEU A 86 20.25 11.95 -12.83
N LEU A 87 18.95 11.76 -13.01
CA LEU A 87 18.34 10.44 -13.03
C LEU A 87 18.07 10.00 -14.47
N THR A 88 18.37 8.74 -14.77
CA THR A 88 17.98 8.13 -16.05
C THR A 88 16.54 7.59 -15.97
N TYR A 89 15.89 7.43 -17.13
CA TYR A 89 14.52 6.84 -17.18
C TYR A 89 14.49 5.43 -16.57
N GLY A 90 15.53 4.62 -16.76
CA GLY A 90 15.62 3.30 -16.15
C GLY A 90 15.65 3.34 -14.62
N GLN A 91 16.40 4.29 -14.05
CA GLN A 91 16.43 4.49 -12.59
C GLN A 91 15.11 5.02 -12.06
N LEU A 92 14.45 5.91 -12.77
CA LEU A 92 13.12 6.39 -12.41
C LEU A 92 12.09 5.25 -12.39
N LEU A 93 12.09 4.41 -13.41
CA LEU A 93 11.17 3.28 -13.51
C LEU A 93 11.40 2.26 -12.39
N SER A 94 12.66 1.91 -12.12
CA SER A 94 12.98 0.97 -11.03
C SER A 94 12.54 1.50 -9.66
N ARG A 95 12.73 2.79 -9.40
CA ARG A 95 12.22 3.45 -8.18
C ARG A 95 10.69 3.44 -8.13
N ALA A 96 10.01 3.73 -9.23
CA ALA A 96 8.56 3.72 -9.31
C ALA A 96 7.97 2.31 -9.04
N ILE A 97 8.59 1.26 -9.58
CA ILE A 97 8.18 -0.13 -9.34
C ILE A 97 8.34 -0.49 -7.87
N LEU A 98 9.48 -0.18 -7.26
CA LEU A 98 9.74 -0.48 -5.86
C LEU A 98 8.78 0.27 -4.94
N MET A 99 8.56 1.56 -5.20
CA MET A 99 7.64 2.39 -4.43
C MET A 99 6.19 1.95 -4.59
N GLY A 100 5.80 1.57 -5.79
CA GLY A 100 4.46 1.05 -6.05
C GLY A 100 4.20 -0.26 -5.30
N LEU A 101 5.20 -1.14 -5.22
CA LEU A 101 5.09 -2.38 -4.45
C LEU A 101 4.95 -2.08 -2.94
N LEU A 102 5.80 -1.23 -2.39
CA LEU A 102 5.70 -0.81 -0.99
C LEU A 102 4.34 -0.15 -0.69
N ALA A 103 3.89 0.75 -1.55
CA ALA A 103 2.60 1.43 -1.42
C ALA A 103 1.43 0.44 -1.44
N SER A 104 1.46 -0.57 -2.32
CA SER A 104 0.41 -1.59 -2.40
C SER A 104 0.32 -2.44 -1.13
N VAL A 105 1.47 -2.81 -0.57
CA VAL A 105 1.54 -3.59 0.68
C VAL A 105 1.05 -2.76 1.86
N LEU A 106 1.49 -1.49 1.98
CA LEU A 106 1.02 -0.58 3.03
C LEU A 106 -0.49 -0.36 2.94
N MET A 107 -1.01 -0.19 1.72
CA MET A 107 -2.44 -0.05 1.50
C MET A 107 -3.20 -1.30 1.95
N GLY A 108 -2.69 -2.48 1.60
CA GLY A 108 -3.25 -3.76 2.05
C GLY A 108 -3.30 -3.89 3.57
N LEU A 109 -2.23 -3.50 4.27
CA LEU A 109 -2.18 -3.50 5.73
C LEU A 109 -3.17 -2.53 6.38
N LEU A 110 -3.31 -1.32 5.83
CA LEU A 110 -4.29 -0.35 6.30
C LEU A 110 -5.73 -0.88 6.14
N ILE A 111 -6.04 -1.47 4.98
CA ILE A 111 -7.36 -2.07 4.73
C ILE A 111 -7.63 -3.21 5.73
N MET A 112 -6.65 -4.07 5.98
CA MET A 112 -6.77 -5.14 6.98
C MET A 112 -6.95 -4.60 8.39
N PHE A 113 -6.29 -3.50 8.75
CA PHE A 113 -6.48 -2.82 10.02
C PHE A 113 -7.93 -2.34 10.18
N PHE A 114 -8.49 -1.67 9.17
CA PHE A 114 -9.90 -1.27 9.19
C PHE A 114 -10.85 -2.46 9.25
N SER A 115 -10.58 -3.52 8.48
CA SER A 115 -11.36 -4.77 8.55
C SER A 115 -11.36 -5.39 9.95
N LYS A 116 -10.26 -5.23 10.71
CA LYS A 116 -10.16 -5.68 12.11
C LYS A 116 -10.95 -4.78 13.07
N VAL A 117 -10.98 -3.48 12.84
CA VAL A 117 -11.66 -2.51 13.73
C VAL A 117 -13.19 -2.60 13.58
N PHE A 118 -13.67 -2.63 12.35
CA PHE A 118 -15.11 -2.63 12.08
C PHE A 118 -15.76 -4.02 12.24
N LEU A 119 -17.01 -4.02 12.71
CA LEU A 119 -17.77 -5.24 12.95
C LEU A 119 -18.46 -5.75 11.66
N SER A 120 -18.88 -4.83 10.78
CA SER A 120 -19.56 -5.18 9.53
C SER A 120 -18.63 -5.06 8.32
N SER A 121 -18.73 -6.02 7.41
CA SER A 121 -17.94 -6.06 6.18
C SER A 121 -18.23 -4.87 5.27
N SER A 122 -19.49 -4.46 5.18
CA SER A 122 -19.91 -3.33 4.35
C SER A 122 -19.30 -2.00 4.80
N VAL A 123 -19.30 -1.73 6.12
CA VAL A 123 -18.67 -0.51 6.67
C VAL A 123 -17.17 -0.53 6.45
N SER A 124 -16.51 -1.68 6.60
CA SER A 124 -15.08 -1.82 6.34
C SER A 124 -14.72 -1.50 4.88
N VAL A 125 -15.53 -1.98 3.92
CA VAL A 125 -15.35 -1.66 2.48
C VAL A 125 -15.46 -0.15 2.25
N ILE A 126 -16.53 0.47 2.74
CA ILE A 126 -16.79 1.91 2.55
C ILE A 126 -15.64 2.74 3.14
N CYS A 127 -15.25 2.47 4.39
CA CYS A 127 -14.13 3.18 5.03
C CYS A 127 -12.81 2.99 4.28
N SER A 128 -12.55 1.81 3.75
CA SER A 128 -11.35 1.54 2.96
C SER A 128 -11.34 2.30 1.64
N ILE A 129 -12.50 2.44 0.98
CA ILE A 129 -12.63 3.24 -0.25
C ILE A 129 -12.43 4.74 0.07
N ILE A 130 -13.06 5.23 1.13
CA ILE A 130 -12.89 6.62 1.57
C ILE A 130 -11.41 6.92 1.85
N LEU A 131 -10.70 6.00 2.51
CA LEU A 131 -9.27 6.12 2.77
C LEU A 131 -8.43 6.26 1.49
N CYS A 132 -8.87 5.69 0.37
CA CYS A 132 -8.18 5.85 -0.92
C CYS A 132 -8.29 7.27 -1.48
N PHE A 133 -9.37 8.00 -1.19
CA PHE A 133 -9.62 9.33 -1.77
C PHE A 133 -9.21 10.48 -0.86
N ILE A 134 -9.38 10.34 0.46
CA ILE A 134 -9.07 11.40 1.43
C ILE A 134 -7.66 11.97 1.26
N PRO A 135 -6.59 11.18 1.09
CA PRO A 135 -5.24 11.72 1.01
C PRO A 135 -5.04 12.69 -0.15
N ASN A 136 -5.61 12.38 -1.32
CA ASN A 136 -5.49 13.25 -2.49
C ASN A 136 -6.21 14.58 -2.26
N ILE A 137 -7.38 14.55 -1.64
CA ILE A 137 -8.15 15.75 -1.30
C ILE A 137 -7.40 16.59 -0.26
N MET A 138 -6.87 15.95 0.80
CA MET A 138 -6.11 16.63 1.85
C MET A 138 -4.84 17.28 1.32
N ILE A 139 -4.08 16.61 0.46
CA ILE A 139 -2.87 17.16 -0.15
C ILE A 139 -3.19 18.35 -1.03
N SER A 140 -4.27 18.27 -1.81
CA SER A 140 -4.73 19.38 -2.66
C SER A 140 -5.19 20.59 -1.84
N LEU A 141 -5.98 20.37 -0.78
CA LEU A 141 -6.49 21.44 0.07
C LEU A 141 -5.40 22.12 0.90
N LEU A 142 -4.45 21.35 1.44
CA LEU A 142 -3.39 21.86 2.31
C LEU A 142 -2.15 22.34 1.55
N ASN A 143 -2.14 22.23 0.23
CA ASN A 143 -0.98 22.59 -0.63
C ASN A 143 0.33 21.97 -0.12
N ILE A 144 0.29 20.72 0.32
CA ILE A 144 1.45 20.02 0.89
C ILE A 144 2.52 19.90 -0.19
N SER A 145 3.71 20.43 0.10
CA SER A 145 4.83 20.39 -0.84
C SER A 145 5.22 18.96 -1.21
N SER A 146 5.72 18.77 -2.43
CA SER A 146 6.15 17.44 -2.94
C SER A 146 7.29 16.82 -2.14
N SER A 147 8.07 17.63 -1.44
CA SER A 147 9.21 17.19 -0.60
C SER A 147 8.82 16.78 0.81
N SER A 148 7.59 17.05 1.27
CA SER A 148 7.20 16.81 2.65
C SER A 148 7.06 15.30 2.96
N ILE A 149 7.53 14.90 4.14
CA ILE A 149 7.44 13.53 4.66
C ILE A 149 5.97 13.09 4.80
N LEU A 150 5.04 14.02 5.04
CA LEU A 150 3.62 13.74 5.19
C LEU A 150 3.01 13.00 3.99
N ARG A 151 3.51 13.22 2.78
CA ARG A 151 3.06 12.47 1.60
C ARG A 151 3.34 10.98 1.71
N TYR A 152 4.41 10.60 2.39
CA TYR A 152 4.80 9.20 2.56
C TYR A 152 4.02 8.47 3.65
N CYS A 153 3.20 9.18 4.45
CA CYS A 153 2.24 8.58 5.37
C CYS A 153 1.08 7.90 4.62
N PHE A 154 0.76 8.37 3.42
CA PHE A 154 -0.36 7.87 2.64
C PHE A 154 0.13 7.02 1.47
N PRO A 155 -0.21 5.72 1.42
CA PRO A 155 0.30 4.82 0.38
C PRO A 155 0.00 5.26 -1.05
N ILE A 156 -1.15 5.88 -1.27
CA ILE A 156 -1.57 6.31 -2.61
C ILE A 156 -0.71 7.45 -3.17
N THR A 157 -0.17 8.31 -2.32
CA THR A 157 0.63 9.47 -2.71
C THR A 157 2.11 9.16 -2.84
N ILE A 158 2.56 7.99 -2.38
CA ILE A 158 3.93 7.51 -2.55
C ILE A 158 4.24 7.29 -4.04
N VAL A 159 3.24 6.90 -4.82
CA VAL A 159 3.38 6.55 -6.26
C VAL A 159 3.33 7.78 -7.16
N ASP A 160 3.03 8.96 -6.65
CA ASP A 160 3.05 10.19 -7.45
C ASP A 160 4.45 10.45 -8.03
N VAL A 161 4.50 10.91 -9.28
CA VAL A 161 5.76 11.21 -9.98
C VAL A 161 6.65 12.15 -9.17
N SER A 162 6.06 13.18 -8.56
CA SER A 162 6.79 14.12 -7.70
C SER A 162 7.40 13.46 -6.46
N SER A 163 6.72 12.46 -5.89
CA SER A 163 7.23 11.70 -4.73
C SER A 163 8.34 10.74 -5.12
N VAL A 164 8.23 10.09 -6.28
CA VAL A 164 9.25 9.18 -6.81
C VAL A 164 10.52 9.93 -7.19
N LEU A 165 10.40 11.12 -7.79
CA LEU A 165 11.53 11.97 -8.13
C LEU A 165 12.28 12.47 -6.89
N ASN A 166 11.56 12.90 -5.86
CA ASN A 166 12.13 13.41 -4.59
C ASN A 166 12.46 12.30 -3.58
N PHE A 167 12.62 11.08 -4.07
CA PHE A 167 12.86 9.94 -3.21
C PHE A 167 14.28 9.93 -2.63
N ASP A 168 14.35 9.92 -1.30
CA ASP A 168 15.57 9.83 -0.51
C ASP A 168 15.53 8.61 0.41
N MET A 169 16.71 8.14 0.86
CA MET A 169 16.83 7.02 1.81
C MET A 169 16.05 7.25 3.11
N THR A 170 15.98 8.49 3.58
CA THR A 170 15.21 8.85 4.79
C THR A 170 13.72 8.56 4.64
N LYS A 171 13.16 8.82 3.46
CA LYS A 171 11.75 8.58 3.15
C LYS A 171 11.44 7.09 3.01
N LEU A 172 12.37 6.31 2.43
CA LEU A 172 12.26 4.85 2.40
C LEU A 172 12.28 4.27 3.81
N LEU A 173 13.18 4.72 4.65
CA LEU A 173 13.27 4.26 6.04
C LEU A 173 11.99 4.59 6.81
N PHE A 174 11.40 5.75 6.56
CA PHE A 174 10.12 6.14 7.16
C PHE A 174 8.97 5.24 6.70
N THR A 175 8.87 4.92 5.41
CA THR A 175 7.83 4.01 4.90
C THR A 175 7.98 2.59 5.46
N LEU A 176 9.21 2.09 5.61
CA LEU A 176 9.50 0.81 6.25
C LEU A 176 9.13 0.81 7.74
N LEU A 177 9.46 1.89 8.47
CA LEU A 177 9.05 2.06 9.87
C LEU A 177 7.52 2.01 10.02
N LEU A 178 6.80 2.69 9.14
CA LEU A 178 5.34 2.70 9.13
C LEU A 178 4.78 1.30 8.83
N PHE A 179 5.42 0.54 7.94
CA PHE A 179 5.09 -0.85 7.67
C PHE A 179 5.25 -1.72 8.92
N PHE A 180 6.39 -1.64 9.62
CA PHE A 180 6.64 -2.39 10.85
C PHE A 180 5.65 -1.99 11.96
N PHE A 181 5.36 -0.71 12.09
CA PHE A 181 4.41 -0.21 13.08
C PHE A 181 2.99 -0.76 12.85
N LEU A 182 2.50 -0.74 11.60
CA LEU A 182 1.19 -1.29 11.25
C LEU A 182 1.12 -2.80 11.47
N THR A 183 2.14 -3.56 11.06
CA THR A 183 2.19 -5.01 11.30
C THR A 183 2.24 -5.32 12.80
N PHE A 184 3.00 -4.55 13.57
CA PHE A 184 3.08 -4.68 15.02
C PHE A 184 1.72 -4.44 15.68
N ILE A 185 1.01 -3.37 15.33
CA ILE A 185 -0.33 -3.07 15.86
C ILE A 185 -1.30 -4.21 15.51
N LEU A 186 -1.28 -4.67 14.25
CA LEU A 186 -2.13 -5.76 13.81
C LEU A 186 -1.90 -7.03 14.65
N ILE A 187 -0.65 -7.35 14.97
CA ILE A 187 -0.29 -8.58 15.71
C ILE A 187 -0.47 -8.41 17.23
N TYR A 188 -0.09 -7.26 17.77
CA TYR A 188 -0.03 -7.04 19.24
C TYR A 188 -1.41 -6.92 19.89
N ASP A 189 -2.34 -6.24 19.25
CA ASP A 189 -3.66 -5.94 19.82
C ASP A 189 -4.49 -7.19 20.16
N LYS A 190 -4.07 -8.36 19.69
CA LYS A 190 -4.70 -9.63 20.03
C LYS A 190 -4.39 -10.14 21.44
N LYS A 191 -3.25 -9.77 22.02
CA LYS A 191 -2.90 -10.19 23.39
C LYS A 191 -3.85 -9.60 24.44
N ARG A 192 -4.48 -8.45 24.15
CA ARG A 192 -5.43 -7.78 25.07
C ARG A 192 -6.86 -8.35 25.05
N LEU A 193 -7.24 -9.09 24.02
CA LEU A 193 -8.58 -9.68 23.91
C LEU A 193 -8.67 -11.07 24.57
N ILE A 194 -7.59 -11.56 25.20
CA ILE A 194 -7.50 -12.88 25.82
C ILE A 194 -7.50 -12.79 27.37
N HIS A 195 -7.51 -11.58 27.92
CA HIS A 195 -7.72 -11.29 29.33
C HIS A 195 -9.06 -10.58 29.53
#